data_97bf6988c7ce575290278f8b9c95aea1
#
_entry.id   97bf6988c7ce575290278f8b9c95aea1
#
_cell.length_a   1.000
_cell.length_b   1.000
_cell.length_c   1.000
_cell.angle_alpha   90.00
_cell.angle_beta   90.00
_cell.angle_gamma   90.00
#
_symmetry.space_group_name_H-M   'P 1'
#
loop_
_entity.id
_entity.type
_entity.pdbx_description
1 polymer ?
#
loop_
_entity_poly.entity_id
_entity_poly.type
_entity_poly.pdbx_seq_one_letter_code
_entity_poly.pdbx_strand_id
1 'polypeptide(L)'
;MATIVDIDDTLLRNGTQPIQRTINYLKTLQGPIYIVTGRNPKQKAETVRALRSAGVRYSRLYMNPGPLSDNEYKYETAKRLEGVTLAIENNPDARAGYRRAGLKTLDPATLPDVKKMWTIW
;
A
#
# COMPACT_ATOMS: atom_id res chain seq x y z
N MET A 1 -2.11 -15.56 0.92
CA MET A 1 -1.51 -14.57 1.82
C MET A 1 -1.64 -13.18 1.21
N ALA A 2 -2.06 -12.24 1.99
CA ALA A 2 -2.36 -10.90 1.49
C ALA A 2 -1.25 -9.90 1.83
N THR A 3 -1.17 -8.85 1.03
CA THR A 3 -0.21 -7.76 1.23
C THR A 3 -0.97 -6.44 1.39
N ILE A 4 -0.62 -5.67 2.41
CA ILE A 4 -1.09 -4.30 2.58
C ILE A 4 -0.14 -3.37 1.82
N VAL A 5 -0.70 -2.35 1.16
CA VAL A 5 0.10 -1.31 0.52
C VAL A 5 -0.49 0.07 0.79
N ASP A 6 0.37 1.04 1.05
CA ASP A 6 0.03 2.44 1.25
C ASP A 6 -0.13 3.16 -0.09
N ILE A 7 -0.77 4.33 -0.10
CA ILE A 7 -0.93 5.12 -1.32
C ILE A 7 0.13 6.22 -1.43
N ASP A 8 0.06 7.20 -0.54
CA ASP A 8 0.84 8.44 -0.69
C ASP A 8 2.32 8.18 -0.48
N ASP A 9 3.13 8.54 -1.48
CA ASP A 9 4.57 8.32 -1.56
C ASP A 9 4.97 6.83 -1.56
N THR A 10 4.02 5.94 -1.80
CA THR A 10 4.26 4.50 -2.01
C THR A 10 3.80 4.07 -3.39
N LEU A 11 2.54 4.33 -3.73
CA LEU A 11 1.96 4.05 -5.06
C LEU A 11 1.82 5.30 -5.92
N LEU A 12 1.55 6.45 -5.30
CA LEU A 12 1.31 7.73 -5.97
C LEU A 12 2.14 8.83 -5.32
N ARG A 13 2.81 9.63 -6.15
CA ARG A 13 3.52 10.84 -5.72
C ARG A 13 2.65 12.04 -6.03
N ASN A 14 2.62 13.03 -5.12
CA ASN A 14 1.80 14.24 -5.28
C ASN A 14 0.33 13.93 -5.58
N GLY A 15 -0.16 12.83 -5.03
CA GLY A 15 -1.57 12.44 -5.11
C GLY A 15 -1.99 11.72 -6.37
N THR A 16 -1.24 11.83 -7.47
CA THR A 16 -1.68 11.31 -8.77
C THR A 16 -0.61 10.65 -9.62
N GLN A 17 0.67 10.95 -9.39
CA GLN A 17 1.75 10.44 -10.23
C GLN A 17 2.13 9.02 -9.83
N PRO A 18 2.11 8.06 -10.77
CA PRO A 18 2.43 6.67 -10.45
C PRO A 18 3.87 6.50 -9.98
N ILE A 19 4.06 5.75 -8.91
CA ILE A 19 5.38 5.26 -8.51
C ILE A 19 5.52 3.87 -9.10
N GLN A 20 6.04 3.82 -10.31
CA GLN A 20 5.98 2.63 -11.15
C GLN A 20 6.71 1.43 -10.55
N ARG A 21 7.79 1.67 -9.80
CA ARG A 21 8.53 0.59 -9.14
C ARG A 21 7.63 -0.22 -8.20
N THR A 22 6.86 0.47 -7.36
CA THR A 22 5.93 -0.20 -6.44
C THR A 22 4.82 -0.91 -7.21
N ILE A 23 4.23 -0.21 -8.18
CA ILE A 23 3.14 -0.77 -9.00
C ILE A 23 3.58 -2.06 -9.69
N ASN A 24 4.78 -2.05 -10.28
CA ASN A 24 5.32 -3.23 -10.93
C ASN A 24 5.60 -4.36 -9.94
N TYR A 25 6.09 -4.01 -8.75
CA TYR A 25 6.36 -5.01 -7.72
C TYR A 25 5.10 -5.74 -7.30
N LEU A 26 3.96 -5.01 -7.17
CA LEU A 26 2.69 -5.63 -6.80
C LEU A 26 2.26 -6.71 -7.79
N LYS A 27 2.62 -6.55 -9.07
CA LYS A 27 2.28 -7.54 -10.10
C LYS A 27 3.02 -8.87 -9.92
N THR A 28 4.10 -8.88 -9.16
CA THR A 28 4.86 -10.10 -8.89
C THR A 28 4.34 -10.87 -7.67
N LEU A 29 3.48 -10.23 -6.87
CA LEU A 29 2.98 -10.84 -5.64
C LEU A 29 1.77 -11.72 -5.93
N GLN A 30 1.69 -12.83 -5.22
CA GLN A 30 0.50 -13.69 -5.24
C GLN A 30 -0.42 -13.31 -4.08
N GLY A 31 -1.71 -13.57 -4.27
CA GLY A 31 -2.72 -13.26 -3.27
C GLY A 31 -3.26 -11.85 -3.38
N PRO A 32 -4.23 -11.52 -2.56
CA PRO A 32 -4.90 -10.21 -2.63
C PRO A 32 -4.00 -9.07 -2.15
N ILE A 33 -4.23 -7.90 -2.73
CA ILE A 33 -3.60 -6.65 -2.35
C ILE A 33 -4.66 -5.80 -1.66
N TYR A 34 -4.40 -5.38 -0.43
CA TYR A 34 -5.29 -4.49 0.32
C TYR A 34 -4.61 -3.13 0.46
N ILE A 35 -5.24 -2.10 -0.07
CA ILE A 35 -4.76 -0.74 0.12
C ILE A 35 -5.30 -0.21 1.44
N VAL A 36 -4.39 0.27 2.31
CA VAL A 36 -4.75 0.88 3.59
C VAL A 36 -4.13 2.27 3.61
N THR A 37 -4.97 3.29 3.68
CA THR A 37 -4.54 4.69 3.55
C THR A 37 -5.13 5.54 4.66
N GLY A 38 -4.39 6.60 5.02
CA GLY A 38 -4.91 7.64 5.91
C GLY A 38 -5.92 8.57 5.25
N ARG A 39 -6.10 8.49 3.93
CA ARG A 39 -7.07 9.33 3.23
C ARG A 39 -8.48 9.08 3.75
N ASN A 40 -9.27 10.17 3.82
CA ASN A 40 -10.65 10.11 4.28
C ASN A 40 -11.56 9.52 3.20
N PRO A 41 -12.61 8.74 3.56
CA PRO A 41 -13.56 8.19 2.59
C PRO A 41 -14.26 9.23 1.69
N LYS A 42 -14.30 10.50 2.10
CA LYS A 42 -14.82 11.57 1.24
C LYS A 42 -13.98 11.75 -0.02
N GLN A 43 -12.73 11.30 -0.01
CA GLN A 43 -11.82 11.34 -1.16
C GLN A 43 -11.87 10.06 -2.00
N LYS A 44 -12.83 9.17 -1.75
CA LYS A 44 -12.83 7.85 -2.37
C LYS A 44 -12.90 7.92 -3.90
N ALA A 45 -13.79 8.74 -4.44
CA ALA A 45 -13.96 8.80 -5.90
C ALA A 45 -12.67 9.23 -6.61
N GLU A 46 -12.02 10.29 -6.13
CA GLU A 46 -10.77 10.75 -6.74
C GLU A 46 -9.62 9.78 -6.51
N THR A 47 -9.59 9.12 -5.34
CA THR A 47 -8.58 8.12 -5.02
C THR A 47 -8.68 6.91 -5.95
N VAL A 48 -9.90 6.39 -6.15
CA VAL A 48 -10.13 5.25 -7.05
C VAL A 48 -9.76 5.62 -8.50
N ARG A 49 -10.09 6.84 -8.94
CA ARG A 49 -9.70 7.30 -10.28
C ARG A 49 -8.18 7.34 -10.44
N ALA A 50 -7.47 7.87 -9.45
CA ALA A 50 -6.01 7.96 -9.50
C ALA A 50 -5.37 6.56 -9.53
N LEU A 51 -5.85 5.64 -8.71
CA LEU A 51 -5.36 4.25 -8.70
C LEU A 51 -5.61 3.54 -10.02
N ARG A 52 -6.80 3.73 -10.60
CA ARG A 52 -7.14 3.16 -11.91
C ARG A 52 -6.24 3.72 -13.01
N SER A 53 -6.07 5.04 -13.04
CA SER A 53 -5.20 5.68 -14.04
C SER A 53 -3.75 5.21 -13.93
N ALA A 54 -3.29 4.91 -12.71
CA ALA A 54 -1.95 4.42 -12.46
C ALA A 54 -1.79 2.92 -12.77
N GLY A 55 -2.88 2.21 -13.02
CA GLY A 55 -2.83 0.77 -13.29
C GLY A 55 -2.53 -0.09 -12.07
N VAL A 56 -2.98 0.34 -10.89
CA VAL A 56 -2.73 -0.39 -9.65
C VAL A 56 -3.68 -1.58 -9.52
N ARG A 57 -3.12 -2.75 -9.26
CA ARG A 57 -3.89 -3.97 -8.94
C ARG A 57 -4.17 -4.00 -7.44
N TYR A 58 -5.43 -4.07 -7.06
CA TYR A 58 -5.80 -4.24 -5.66
C TYR A 58 -7.18 -4.89 -5.55
N SER A 59 -7.45 -5.50 -4.39
CA SER A 59 -8.70 -6.21 -4.11
C SER A 59 -9.64 -5.38 -3.24
N ARG A 60 -9.10 -4.63 -2.28
CA ARG A 60 -9.87 -3.83 -1.34
C ARG A 60 -9.14 -2.53 -1.01
N LEU A 61 -9.92 -1.51 -0.65
CA LEU A 61 -9.43 -0.19 -0.26
C LEU A 61 -10.02 0.16 1.10
N TYR A 62 -9.14 0.39 2.08
CA TYR A 62 -9.51 0.80 3.43
C TYR A 62 -9.06 2.23 3.65
N MET A 63 -10.00 3.11 3.95
CA MET A 63 -9.77 4.55 4.13
C MET A 63 -10.12 4.96 5.55
N ASN A 64 -9.37 5.91 6.09
CA ASN A 64 -9.51 6.34 7.49
C ASN A 64 -10.68 7.32 7.66
N PRO A 65 -11.77 6.93 8.32
CA PRO A 65 -12.91 7.82 8.54
C PRO A 65 -12.70 8.77 9.71
N GLY A 66 -11.59 8.65 10.46
CA GLY A 66 -11.40 9.25 11.76
C GLY A 66 -12.06 8.40 12.85
N PRO A 67 -11.86 8.73 14.12
CA PRO A 67 -10.99 9.78 14.66
C PRO A 67 -9.53 9.36 14.84
N LEU A 68 -9.16 8.11 14.54
CA LEU A 68 -7.79 7.65 14.74
C LEU A 68 -6.81 8.41 13.83
N SER A 69 -5.59 8.62 14.32
CA SER A 69 -4.50 9.09 13.46
C SER A 69 -4.24 8.07 12.35
N ASP A 70 -3.55 8.50 11.29
CA ASP A 70 -3.26 7.61 10.17
C ASP A 70 -2.48 6.36 10.61
N ASN A 71 -1.46 6.54 11.46
CA ASN A 71 -0.65 5.42 11.92
C ASN A 71 -1.43 4.48 12.82
N GLU A 72 -2.30 5.01 13.69
CA GLU A 72 -3.16 4.17 14.54
C GLU A 72 -4.20 3.43 13.71
N TYR A 73 -4.78 4.09 12.72
CA TYR A 73 -5.74 3.47 11.81
C TYR A 73 -5.10 2.29 11.07
N LYS A 74 -3.89 2.47 10.56
CA LYS A 74 -3.17 1.42 9.85
C LYS A 74 -2.87 0.22 10.76
N TYR A 75 -2.42 0.48 11.98
CA TYR A 75 -2.17 -0.57 12.96
C TYR A 75 -3.44 -1.34 13.30
N GLU A 76 -4.52 -0.64 13.64
CA GLU A 76 -5.79 -1.26 14.00
C GLU A 76 -6.38 -2.05 12.83
N THR A 77 -6.28 -1.52 11.62
CA THR A 77 -6.76 -2.22 10.41
C THR A 77 -5.96 -3.50 10.18
N ALA A 78 -4.65 -3.45 10.30
CA ALA A 78 -3.80 -4.63 10.12
C ALA A 78 -4.12 -5.73 11.13
N LYS A 79 -4.43 -5.35 12.36
CA LYS A 79 -4.80 -6.32 13.40
C LYS A 79 -6.09 -7.07 13.09
N ARG A 80 -7.01 -6.42 12.37
CA ARG A 80 -8.32 -7.01 12.05
C ARG A 80 -8.32 -7.83 10.78
N LEU A 81 -7.37 -7.62 9.88
CA LEU A 81 -7.30 -8.33 8.61
C LEU A 81 -6.62 -9.68 8.80
N GLU A 82 -7.29 -10.74 8.33
CA GLU A 82 -6.74 -12.08 8.39
C GLU A 82 -5.88 -12.39 7.16
N GLY A 83 -4.85 -13.19 7.36
CA GLY A 83 -4.01 -13.68 6.26
C GLY A 83 -3.08 -12.66 5.66
N VAL A 84 -2.89 -11.52 6.31
CA VAL A 84 -1.94 -10.49 5.86
C VAL A 84 -0.57 -10.79 6.45
N THR A 85 0.47 -10.79 5.62
CA THR A 85 1.82 -11.11 6.04
C THR A 85 2.84 -10.03 5.77
N LEU A 86 2.53 -9.10 4.86
CA LEU A 86 3.46 -8.08 4.38
C LEU A 86 2.75 -6.73 4.27
N ALA A 87 3.47 -5.66 4.60
CA ALA A 87 3.01 -4.30 4.35
C ALA A 87 4.11 -3.50 3.66
N ILE A 88 3.75 -2.81 2.58
CA ILE A 88 4.63 -1.91 1.84
C ILE A 88 4.22 -0.48 2.19
N GLU A 89 5.11 0.25 2.84
CA GLU A 89 4.79 1.53 3.48
C GLU A 89 6.02 2.42 3.52
N ASN A 90 5.88 3.68 3.07
CA ASN A 90 7.00 4.62 3.07
C ASN A 90 7.28 5.26 4.44
N ASN A 91 6.26 5.39 5.28
CA ASN A 91 6.41 6.06 6.57
C ASN A 91 6.99 5.09 7.62
N PRO A 92 8.15 5.41 8.23
CA PRO A 92 8.77 4.51 9.20
C PRO A 92 7.92 4.27 10.46
N ASP A 93 7.14 5.25 10.90
CA ASP A 93 6.28 5.08 12.07
C ASP A 93 5.10 4.14 11.74
N ALA A 94 4.55 4.25 10.55
CA ALA A 94 3.51 3.34 10.10
C ALA A 94 4.07 1.92 9.96
N ARG A 95 5.30 1.77 9.43
CA ARG A 95 5.95 0.45 9.36
C ARG A 95 6.11 -0.15 10.75
N ALA A 96 6.52 0.66 11.74
CA ALA A 96 6.64 0.17 13.12
C ALA A 96 5.30 -0.36 13.64
N GLY A 97 4.20 0.32 13.33
CA GLY A 97 2.86 -0.13 13.69
C GLY A 97 2.50 -1.46 13.03
N TYR A 98 2.81 -1.61 11.75
CA TYR A 98 2.57 -2.88 11.05
C TYR A 98 3.41 -4.03 11.63
N ARG A 99 4.66 -3.77 12.00
CA ARG A 99 5.48 -4.80 12.67
C ARG A 99 4.90 -5.19 14.02
N ARG A 100 4.37 -4.23 14.78
CA ARG A 100 3.68 -4.53 16.05
C ARG A 100 2.43 -5.40 15.81
N ALA A 101 1.80 -5.27 14.66
CA ALA A 101 0.66 -6.11 14.29
C ALA A 101 1.09 -7.49 13.76
N GLY A 102 2.39 -7.77 13.70
CA GLY A 102 2.92 -9.07 13.30
C GLY A 102 3.28 -9.20 11.82
N LEU A 103 3.29 -8.11 11.07
CA LEU A 103 3.59 -8.15 9.65
C LEU A 103 5.07 -7.89 9.39
N LYS A 104 5.58 -8.46 8.29
CA LYS A 104 6.83 -7.99 7.69
C LYS A 104 6.55 -6.68 6.97
N THR A 105 7.56 -5.82 6.88
CA THR A 105 7.39 -4.53 6.21
C THR A 105 8.50 -4.31 5.19
N LEU A 106 8.16 -3.57 4.13
CA LEU A 106 9.11 -3.10 3.13
C LEU A 106 8.95 -1.61 2.95
N ASP A 107 10.08 -0.92 2.88
CA ASP A 107 10.12 0.47 2.44
C ASP A 107 10.10 0.46 0.90
N PRO A 108 9.17 1.17 0.24
CA PRO A 108 9.09 1.17 -1.22
C PRO A 108 10.38 1.65 -1.89
N ALA A 109 11.18 2.48 -1.22
CA ALA A 109 12.47 2.92 -1.75
C ALA A 109 13.48 1.78 -1.92
N THR A 110 13.27 0.66 -1.23
CA THR A 110 14.18 -0.50 -1.29
C THR A 110 13.70 -1.61 -2.22
N LEU A 111 12.54 -1.43 -2.87
CA LEU A 111 12.00 -2.46 -3.76
C LEU A 111 12.87 -2.62 -5.01
N PRO A 112 13.01 -3.86 -5.52
CA PRO A 112 13.74 -4.07 -6.77
C PRO A 112 12.96 -3.49 -7.95
N ASP A 113 13.68 -3.08 -9.00
CA ASP A 113 13.07 -2.66 -10.25
C ASP A 113 12.83 -3.92 -11.11
N VAL A 114 11.64 -4.53 -10.92
CA VAL A 114 11.32 -5.80 -11.59
C VAL A 114 11.20 -5.66 -13.11
N LYS A 115 10.81 -4.48 -13.60
CA LYS A 115 10.76 -4.23 -15.05
C LYS A 115 12.16 -4.30 -15.66
N LYS A 116 13.16 -3.74 -14.97
CA LYS A 116 14.54 -3.82 -15.39
C LYS A 116 15.06 -5.26 -15.35
N MET A 117 14.63 -6.04 -14.38
CA MET A 117 14.98 -7.46 -14.29
C MET A 117 14.45 -8.26 -15.48
N TRP A 118 13.24 -7.92 -15.97
CA TRP A 118 12.64 -8.60 -17.12
C TRP A 118 13.41 -8.34 -18.41
N THR A 119 14.06 -7.20 -18.55
CA THR A 119 14.79 -6.85 -19.77
C THR A 119 16.15 -7.55 -19.89
N ILE A 120 16.58 -8.26 -18.85
CA ILE A 120 17.83 -9.03 -18.86
C ILE A 120 17.66 -10.32 -19.65
N TRP A 121 16.44 -10.78 -19.81
CA TRP A 121 16.14 -12.00 -20.56
C TRP A 121 16.05 -11.70 -22.07
#